data_89ef81d05c75d3605a3456c141c6fa46
#
_entry.id   89ef81d05c75d3605a3456c141c6fa46
#
_cell.length_a   1.000
_cell.length_b   1.000
_cell.length_c   1.000
_cell.angle_alpha   90.00
_cell.angle_beta   90.00
_cell.angle_gamma   90.00
#
_symmetry.space_group_name_H-M   'P 1'
#
loop_
_entity.id
_entity.type
_entity.pdbx_description
1 polymer ?
#
loop_
_entity_poly.entity_id
_entity_poly.type
_entity_poly.pdbx_seq_one_letter_code
_entity_poly.pdbx_strand_id
1 'polypeptide(L)'
;MEKNEEDRIKEKVRFFYYEKCRVHITRFDKTFWRGLIIGEKSDGVWNFHEDKLGECLLFISDIHDINLFREEVKWQDLELGKI
;
A
#
# COMPACT_ATOMS: atom_id res chain seq x y z
N MET A 1 5.02 3.18 -26.32
CA MET A 1 3.80 2.63 -25.76
C MET A 1 3.61 3.06 -24.33
N GLU A 2 2.47 3.56 -24.03
CA GLU A 2 2.22 4.06 -22.70
C GLU A 2 1.72 2.99 -21.79
N LYS A 3 2.13 3.06 -20.55
CA LYS A 3 1.58 2.18 -19.54
C LYS A 3 0.28 2.77 -19.05
N ASN A 4 -0.69 1.91 -18.82
CA ASN A 4 -1.93 2.41 -18.25
C ASN A 4 -1.79 2.47 -16.74
N GLU A 5 -2.80 2.98 -16.09
CA GLU A 5 -2.76 3.14 -14.65
C GLU A 5 -2.58 1.82 -13.93
N GLU A 6 -3.20 0.81 -14.42
CA GLU A 6 -3.13 -0.48 -13.77
C GLU A 6 -1.72 -1.03 -13.78
N ASP A 7 -1.01 -0.85 -14.89
CA ASP A 7 0.36 -1.32 -14.97
C ASP A 7 1.25 -0.56 -14.00
N ARG A 8 1.01 0.72 -13.84
CA ARG A 8 1.79 1.51 -12.91
C ARG A 8 1.55 1.04 -11.49
N ILE A 9 0.31 0.75 -11.16
CA ILE A 9 -0.03 0.26 -9.84
C ILE A 9 0.63 -1.09 -9.60
N LYS A 10 0.62 -1.96 -10.60
CA LYS A 10 1.25 -3.26 -10.46
C LYS A 10 2.72 -3.12 -10.13
N GLU A 11 3.38 -2.22 -10.79
CA GLU A 11 4.80 -2.02 -10.55
C GLU A 11 5.05 -1.51 -9.14
N LYS A 12 4.22 -0.59 -8.69
CA LYS A 12 4.37 -0.07 -7.34
C LYS A 12 4.13 -1.16 -6.29
N VAL A 13 3.10 -1.96 -6.51
CA VAL A 13 2.80 -3.04 -5.58
C VAL A 13 3.98 -3.99 -5.47
N ARG A 14 4.53 -4.35 -6.62
CA ARG A 14 5.66 -5.28 -6.64
C ARG A 14 6.86 -4.67 -5.95
N PHE A 15 7.12 -3.42 -6.20
CA PHE A 15 8.24 -2.72 -5.57
C PHE A 15 8.08 -2.71 -4.05
N PHE A 16 6.92 -2.31 -3.58
CA PHE A 16 6.71 -2.24 -2.13
C PHE A 16 6.76 -3.62 -1.49
N TYR A 17 6.35 -4.63 -2.23
CA TYR A 17 6.41 -5.98 -1.71
C TYR A 17 7.87 -6.39 -1.50
N TYR A 18 8.71 -6.15 -2.49
CA TYR A 18 10.11 -6.53 -2.37
C TYR A 18 10.83 -5.72 -1.31
N GLU A 19 10.43 -4.48 -1.15
CA GLU A 19 11.07 -3.64 -0.14
C GLU A 19 10.50 -3.88 1.25
N LYS A 20 9.43 -4.62 1.34
CA LYS A 20 8.79 -4.95 2.62
C LYS A 20 8.38 -3.71 3.38
N CYS A 21 7.84 -2.77 2.65
CA CYS A 21 7.41 -1.50 3.24
C CYS A 21 5.94 -1.53 3.58
N ARG A 22 5.59 -0.83 4.64
CA ARG A 22 4.18 -0.62 4.90
C ARG A 22 3.65 0.38 3.90
N VAL A 23 2.45 0.17 3.45
CA VAL A 23 1.87 1.00 2.40
C VAL A 23 0.50 1.52 2.80
N HIS A 24 0.13 2.59 2.13
CA HIS A 24 -1.19 3.20 2.27
C HIS A 24 -1.84 3.08 0.88
N ILE A 25 -2.94 2.37 0.82
CA ILE A 25 -3.64 2.12 -0.43
C ILE A 25 -4.95 2.86 -0.42
N THR A 26 -5.18 3.67 -1.46
CA THR A 26 -6.46 4.33 -1.65
C THR A 26 -7.22 3.55 -2.70
N ARG A 27 -8.44 3.19 -2.40
CA ARG A 27 -9.25 2.39 -3.30
C ARG A 27 -10.24 3.28 -4.04
N PHE A 28 -10.76 2.76 -5.13
CA PHE A 28 -11.68 3.56 -5.93
C PHE A 28 -12.98 3.89 -5.22
N ASP A 29 -13.36 3.09 -4.23
CA ASP A 29 -14.58 3.38 -3.48
C ASP A 29 -14.32 4.37 -2.35
N LYS A 30 -13.15 5.01 -2.36
CA LYS A 30 -12.77 6.05 -1.42
C LYS A 30 -12.45 5.54 -0.03
N THR A 31 -12.33 4.23 0.11
CA THR A 31 -11.80 3.68 1.34
C THR A 31 -10.31 3.53 1.19
N PHE A 32 -9.62 3.31 2.29
CA PHE A 32 -8.20 3.06 2.18
C PHE A 32 -7.79 2.01 3.20
N TRP A 33 -6.71 1.34 2.87
CA TRP A 33 -6.13 0.30 3.69
C TRP A 33 -4.69 0.66 3.99
N ARG A 34 -4.20 0.21 5.14
CA ARG A 34 -2.81 0.39 5.49
C ARG A 34 -2.29 -0.93 5.99
N GLY A 35 -1.09 -1.29 5.59
CA GLY A 35 -0.52 -2.55 6.05
C GLY A 35 0.61 -3.01 5.16
N LEU A 36 0.79 -4.33 5.11
CA LEU A 36 1.89 -4.93 4.38
C LEU A 36 1.38 -5.85 3.30
N ILE A 37 2.09 -5.83 2.18
CA ILE A 37 1.80 -6.76 1.10
C ILE A 37 2.52 -8.06 1.43
N ILE A 38 1.77 -9.15 1.48
CA ILE A 38 2.31 -10.42 1.89
C ILE A 38 2.90 -11.21 0.73
N GLY A 39 2.21 -11.23 -0.38
CA GLY A 39 2.70 -11.95 -1.54
C GLY A 39 1.66 -11.99 -2.62
N GLU A 40 2.08 -12.38 -3.81
CA GLU A 40 1.18 -12.46 -4.94
C GLU A 40 0.46 -13.79 -4.93
N LYS A 41 -0.86 -13.74 -5.03
CA LYS A 41 -1.66 -14.95 -5.04
C LYS A 41 -1.90 -15.43 -6.46
N SER A 42 -2.23 -14.51 -7.34
CA SER A 42 -2.41 -14.82 -8.74
C SER A 42 -2.29 -13.51 -9.50
N ASP A 43 -2.42 -13.57 -10.82
CA ASP A 43 -2.23 -12.37 -11.60
C ASP A 43 -3.24 -11.31 -11.19
N GLY A 44 -2.72 -10.19 -10.72
CA GLY A 44 -3.58 -9.08 -10.32
C GLY A 44 -4.19 -9.23 -8.95
N VAL A 45 -3.87 -10.28 -8.21
CA VAL A 45 -4.42 -10.50 -6.90
C VAL A 45 -3.29 -10.76 -5.92
N TRP A 46 -3.27 -10.01 -4.84
CA TRP A 46 -2.22 -10.11 -3.85
C TRP A 46 -2.79 -10.39 -2.48
N ASN A 47 -2.02 -11.04 -1.64
CA ASN A 47 -2.39 -11.18 -0.24
C ASN A 47 -1.87 -9.96 0.50
N PHE A 48 -2.70 -9.40 1.31
CA PHE A 48 -2.40 -8.16 2.01
C PHE A 48 -2.82 -8.30 3.47
N HIS A 49 -1.99 -7.79 4.36
CA HIS A 49 -2.34 -7.78 5.77
C HIS A 49 -2.67 -6.36 6.17
N GLU A 50 -3.95 -6.09 6.35
CA GLU A 50 -4.42 -4.77 6.71
C GLU A 50 -4.37 -4.63 8.22
N ASP A 51 -3.98 -3.46 8.69
CA ASP A 51 -3.73 -3.25 10.11
C ASP A 51 -4.90 -3.60 11.00
N LYS A 52 -6.09 -3.30 10.54
CA LYS A 52 -7.27 -3.56 11.36
C LYS A 52 -8.03 -4.79 10.95
N LEU A 53 -8.08 -5.06 9.66
CA LEU A 53 -8.88 -6.15 9.15
C LEU A 53 -8.15 -7.48 9.12
N GLY A 54 -6.83 -7.45 9.16
CA GLY A 54 -6.08 -8.69 9.03
C GLY A 54 -5.87 -9.05 7.58
N GLU A 55 -5.86 -10.32 7.29
CA GLU A 55 -5.57 -10.78 5.94
C GLU A 55 -6.70 -10.48 5.00
N CYS A 56 -6.37 -9.88 3.87
CA CYS A 56 -7.34 -9.50 2.87
C CYS A 56 -6.79 -9.83 1.50
N LEU A 57 -7.66 -9.92 0.52
CA LEU A 57 -7.23 -10.03 -0.85
C LEU A 57 -7.21 -8.62 -1.45
N LEU A 58 -6.12 -8.31 -2.08
CA LEU A 58 -5.92 -7.02 -2.69
C LEU A 58 -5.95 -7.19 -4.19
N PHE A 59 -6.94 -6.59 -4.84
CA PHE A 59 -7.04 -6.66 -6.29
C PHE A 59 -6.46 -5.40 -6.89
N ILE A 60 -5.55 -5.57 -7.82
CA ILE A 60 -4.92 -4.43 -8.47
C ILE A 60 -5.96 -3.49 -9.05
N SER A 61 -7.02 -4.05 -9.60
CA SER A 61 -8.04 -3.23 -10.25
C SER A 61 -8.80 -2.34 -9.26
N ASP A 62 -8.73 -2.64 -7.97
CA ASP A 62 -9.41 -1.84 -6.97
C ASP A 62 -8.56 -0.70 -6.45
N ILE A 63 -7.30 -0.67 -6.79
CA ILE A 63 -6.37 0.31 -6.24
C ILE A 63 -6.39 1.56 -7.08
N HIS A 64 -6.77 2.66 -6.45
CA HIS A 64 -6.67 3.95 -7.10
C HIS A 64 -5.24 4.47 -7.01
N ASP A 65 -4.63 4.31 -5.83
CA ASP A 65 -3.25 4.74 -5.65
C ASP A 65 -2.65 3.97 -4.49
N ILE A 66 -1.34 3.84 -4.50
CA ILE A 66 -0.62 3.17 -3.43
C ILE A 66 0.66 3.93 -3.17
N ASN A 67 0.93 4.20 -1.92
CA ASN A 67 2.09 4.97 -1.53
C ASN A 67 2.70 4.40 -0.27
N LEU A 68 3.93 4.79 -0.01
CA LEU A 68 4.60 4.38 1.20
C LEU A 68 3.88 5.01 2.38
N PHE A 69 3.60 4.18 3.37
CA PHE A 69 2.97 4.68 4.58
C PHE A 69 4.05 5.16 5.53
N ARG A 70 3.98 6.42 5.91
CA ARG A 70 4.93 6.95 6.83
C ARG A 70 4.23 7.30 8.11
N GLU A 71 4.90 7.02 9.19
CA GLU A 71 4.32 7.38 10.47
C GLU A 71 4.79 8.76 10.82
N GLU A 72 4.14 9.71 10.26
CA GLU A 72 4.57 11.05 10.45
C GLU A 72 4.44 11.55 11.83
N VAL A 73 3.58 10.93 12.55
CA VAL A 73 3.43 11.26 13.94
C VAL A 73 4.74 11.20 14.66
N LYS A 74 5.55 10.23 14.29
CA LYS A 74 6.78 10.07 14.97
C LYS A 74 7.68 11.24 14.91
N TRP A 75 7.79 11.83 13.75
CA TRP A 75 8.69 12.89 13.72
C TRP A 75 8.08 14.20 14.15
N GLN A 76 6.82 14.25 14.23
CA GLN A 76 6.24 15.34 14.93
C GLN A 76 6.55 15.25 16.38
N ASP A 77 6.51 14.06 16.92
CA ASP A 77 6.85 13.88 18.30
C ASP A 77 8.28 14.26 18.53
N LEU A 78 9.14 13.91 17.62
CA LEU A 78 10.51 14.27 17.76
C LEU A 78 10.68 15.75 17.78
N GLU A 79 9.97 16.41 16.94
CA GLU A 79 10.03 17.82 16.93
C GLU A 79 9.65 18.41 18.23
N LEU A 80 8.58 17.94 18.76
CA LEU A 80 8.13 18.44 20.00
C LEU A 80 9.09 18.09 21.11
N GLY A 81 9.60 16.92 21.04
CA GLY A 81 10.45 16.46 22.09
C GLY A 81 11.72 17.23 22.17
N LYS A 82 12.18 17.67 21.06
CA LYS A 82 13.42 18.33 21.09
C LYS A 82 13.30 19.78 21.51
N ILE A 83 12.17 20.21 21.61
CA ILE A 83 11.95 21.59 21.97
C ILE A 83 12.13 21.86 23.45
#